data_d41b3a6674b57183bb8d3dde1d9fc168
#
_entry.id   d41b3a6674b57183bb8d3dde1d9fc168
#
_cell.length_a   1.000
_cell.length_b   1.000
_cell.length_c   1.000
_cell.angle_alpha   90.00
_cell.angle_beta   90.00
_cell.angle_gamma   90.00
#
_symmetry.space_group_name_H-M   'P 1'
#
loop_
_entity.id
_entity.type
_entity.pdbx_description
1 polymer ?
#
loop_
_entity_poly.entity_id
_entity_poly.type
_entity_poly.pdbx_seq_one_letter_code
_entity_poly.pdbx_strand_id
1 'polypeptide(L)'
;RLNLDELKKSIKEDTCLISIMMANNEIGTWQDIRSIAKLVHKYNGILHTDATQCLGHIDIDVENLGVDLMSCSGHKISPVLRGIGFLYKKNCIKIQPIIYGAQENGLRGGTENTYGIIGLNKAIEMCNLNDEKIVDMCNKRDYFDDRSRQSRRASSKFGESRI
;
A
#
# COMPACT_ATOMS: atom_id res chain seq x y z
N ARG A 1 -2.32 -8.03 11.03
CA ARG A 1 -2.58 -6.58 11.00
C ARG A 1 -1.77 -5.89 12.07
N LEU A 2 -1.43 -4.63 11.85
CA LEU A 2 -0.75 -3.77 12.81
C LEU A 2 -1.62 -3.60 14.06
N ASN A 3 -1.00 -3.69 15.24
CA ASN A 3 -1.66 -3.41 16.52
C ASN A 3 -1.59 -1.91 16.81
N LEU A 4 -2.74 -1.25 16.93
CA LEU A 4 -2.81 0.19 17.17
C LEU A 4 -2.26 0.61 18.54
N ASP A 5 -2.37 -0.24 19.56
CA ASP A 5 -1.80 0.07 20.89
C ASP A 5 -0.27 0.02 20.87
N GLU A 6 0.31 -0.93 20.11
CA GLU A 6 1.76 -0.98 19.91
C GLU A 6 2.24 0.20 19.07
N LEU A 7 1.51 0.59 18.03
CA LEU A 7 1.81 1.79 17.26
C LEU A 7 1.78 3.03 18.17
N LYS A 8 0.73 3.17 19.00
CA LYS A 8 0.60 4.29 19.92
C LYS A 8 1.79 4.40 20.88
N LYS A 9 2.26 3.27 21.41
CA LYS A 9 3.45 3.24 22.30
C LYS A 9 4.75 3.62 21.57
N SER A 10 4.80 3.39 20.27
CA SER A 10 5.98 3.65 19.43
C SER A 10 6.08 5.11 18.98
N ILE A 11 4.96 5.88 19.01
CA ILE A 11 4.94 7.28 18.63
C ILE A 11 5.58 8.10 19.76
N LYS A 12 6.57 8.91 19.41
CA LYS A 12 7.28 9.83 20.30
C LYS A 12 6.90 11.27 19.97
N GLU A 13 7.27 12.22 20.84
CA GLU A 13 7.02 13.65 20.64
C GLU A 13 7.69 14.21 19.37
N ASP A 14 8.82 13.64 18.96
CA ASP A 14 9.58 14.02 17.78
C ASP A 14 9.23 13.20 16.53
N THR A 15 8.24 12.29 16.61
CA THR A 15 7.78 11.51 15.45
C THR A 15 7.01 12.38 14.48
N CYS A 16 7.62 12.73 13.36
CA CYS A 16 7.01 13.59 12.34
C CYS A 16 6.35 12.81 11.20
N LEU A 17 6.83 11.62 10.88
CA LEU A 17 6.35 10.79 9.77
C LEU A 17 6.20 9.33 10.19
N ILE A 18 5.05 8.76 9.86
CA ILE A 18 4.78 7.33 10.00
C ILE A 18 4.48 6.78 8.60
N SER A 19 5.24 5.77 8.20
CA SER A 19 5.11 5.13 6.89
C SER A 19 4.70 3.67 7.07
N ILE A 20 3.54 3.30 6.54
CA ILE A 20 2.97 1.94 6.67
C ILE A 20 2.40 1.53 5.32
N MET A 21 2.79 0.35 4.82
CA MET A 21 2.20 -0.17 3.59
C MET A 21 0.72 -0.54 3.81
N MET A 22 -0.12 -0.25 2.82
CA MET A 22 -1.56 -0.51 2.88
C MET A 22 -1.86 -2.01 2.87
N ALA A 23 -1.19 -2.76 1.99
CA ALA A 23 -1.26 -4.21 1.94
C ALA A 23 0.13 -4.82 1.76
N ASN A 24 0.39 -5.92 2.47
CA ASN A 24 1.65 -6.63 2.35
C ASN A 24 1.65 -7.55 1.12
N ASN A 25 2.72 -7.51 0.35
CA ASN A 25 2.87 -8.23 -0.91
C ASN A 25 3.13 -9.74 -0.75
N GLU A 26 3.54 -10.20 0.43
CA GLU A 26 3.89 -11.61 0.66
C GLU A 26 2.75 -12.37 1.33
N ILE A 27 2.20 -11.81 2.39
CA ILE A 27 1.17 -12.48 3.23
C ILE A 27 -0.23 -11.89 3.04
N GLY A 28 -0.41 -10.91 2.16
CA GLY A 28 -1.70 -10.31 1.82
C GLY A 28 -2.40 -9.59 2.98
N THR A 29 -1.69 -9.29 4.06
CA THR A 29 -2.26 -8.57 5.19
C THR A 29 -2.59 -7.15 4.81
N TRP A 30 -3.84 -6.75 4.96
CA TRP A 30 -4.32 -5.40 4.75
C TRP A 30 -4.43 -4.63 6.07
N GLN A 31 -3.94 -3.40 6.09
CA GLN A 31 -3.94 -2.52 7.26
C GLN A 31 -5.17 -1.61 7.27
N ASP A 32 -5.68 -1.31 8.46
CA ASP A 32 -6.72 -0.30 8.65
C ASP A 32 -6.11 1.11 8.63
N ILE A 33 -5.80 1.59 7.40
CA ILE A 33 -5.16 2.88 7.18
C ILE A 33 -5.96 4.03 7.80
N ARG A 34 -7.29 3.97 7.77
CA ARG A 34 -8.15 5.01 8.34
C ARG A 34 -7.99 5.14 9.85
N SER A 35 -7.96 4.02 10.57
CA SER A 35 -7.74 4.02 12.02
C SER A 35 -6.32 4.45 12.38
N ILE A 36 -5.34 4.05 11.56
CA ILE A 36 -3.95 4.48 11.69
C ILE A 36 -3.83 5.99 11.48
N ALA A 37 -4.45 6.56 10.44
CA ALA A 37 -4.45 7.99 10.16
C ALA A 37 -5.01 8.79 11.34
N LYS A 38 -6.17 8.37 11.87
CA LYS A 38 -6.77 9.00 13.06
C LYS A 38 -5.84 8.99 14.27
N LEU A 39 -5.10 7.91 14.45
CA LEU A 39 -4.13 7.82 15.55
C LEU A 39 -2.94 8.74 15.31
N VAL A 40 -2.33 8.71 14.13
CA VAL A 40 -1.16 9.50 13.74
C VAL A 40 -1.47 11.00 13.87
N HIS A 41 -2.62 11.45 13.39
CA HIS A 41 -3.03 12.85 13.45
C HIS A 41 -3.28 13.36 14.89
N LYS A 42 -3.65 12.50 15.84
CA LYS A 42 -3.74 12.88 17.26
C LYS A 42 -2.40 13.30 17.85
N TYR A 43 -1.30 12.86 17.24
CA TYR A 43 0.06 13.21 17.64
C TYR A 43 0.72 14.20 16.69
N ASN A 44 -0.08 14.88 15.86
CA ASN A 44 0.38 15.84 14.84
C ASN A 44 1.40 15.23 13.83
N GLY A 45 1.41 13.92 13.68
CA GLY A 45 2.26 13.21 12.72
C GLY A 45 1.66 13.24 11.32
N ILE A 46 2.50 12.97 10.32
CA ILE A 46 2.13 12.79 8.92
C ILE A 46 2.06 11.30 8.63
N LEU A 47 0.96 10.84 7.99
CA LEU A 47 0.84 9.46 7.54
C LEU A 47 1.18 9.32 6.07
N HIS A 48 2.21 8.53 5.77
CA HIS A 48 2.49 7.98 4.46
C HIS A 48 2.02 6.53 4.37
N THR A 49 1.41 6.15 3.27
CA THR A 49 1.10 4.76 2.95
C THR A 49 1.67 4.35 1.60
N ASP A 50 2.25 3.16 1.51
CA ASP A 50 2.55 2.53 0.23
C ASP A 50 1.33 1.71 -0.20
N ALA A 51 0.66 2.17 -1.24
CA ALA A 51 -0.53 1.54 -1.81
C ALA A 51 -0.24 0.75 -3.10
N THR A 52 1.02 0.47 -3.39
CA THR A 52 1.45 -0.21 -4.62
C THR A 52 0.75 -1.56 -4.84
N GLN A 53 0.43 -2.28 -3.78
CA GLN A 53 -0.29 -3.56 -3.87
C GLN A 53 -1.81 -3.42 -3.91
N CYS A 54 -2.32 -2.21 -3.70
CA CYS A 54 -3.75 -1.95 -3.61
C CYS A 54 -4.30 -1.23 -4.85
N LEU A 55 -3.48 -0.37 -5.48
CA LEU A 55 -3.90 0.42 -6.64
C LEU A 55 -4.30 -0.51 -7.80
N GLY A 56 -5.51 -0.30 -8.33
CA GLY A 56 -6.09 -1.14 -9.38
C GLY A 56 -6.76 -2.44 -8.89
N HIS A 57 -6.70 -2.73 -7.59
CA HIS A 57 -7.33 -3.90 -6.98
C HIS A 57 -8.46 -3.55 -6.01
N ILE A 58 -8.36 -2.39 -5.36
CA ILE A 58 -9.39 -1.87 -4.45
C ILE A 58 -9.61 -0.40 -4.74
N ASP A 59 -10.78 0.11 -4.37
CA ASP A 59 -11.07 1.54 -4.40
C ASP A 59 -10.29 2.26 -3.29
N ILE A 60 -9.59 3.35 -3.68
CA ILE A 60 -8.75 4.14 -2.78
C ILE A 60 -9.22 5.59 -2.79
N ASP A 61 -9.96 5.96 -1.77
CA ASP A 61 -10.32 7.34 -1.47
C ASP A 61 -9.35 7.90 -0.41
N VAL A 62 -8.38 8.68 -0.87
CA VAL A 62 -7.31 9.24 -0.02
C VAL A 62 -7.83 10.19 1.05
N GLU A 63 -8.93 10.91 0.79
CA GLU A 63 -9.55 11.81 1.74
C GLU A 63 -10.28 11.04 2.84
N ASN A 64 -11.07 10.06 2.46
CA ASN A 64 -11.78 9.19 3.38
C ASN A 64 -10.83 8.34 4.24
N LEU A 65 -9.72 7.89 3.67
CA LEU A 65 -8.66 7.18 4.41
C LEU A 65 -7.86 8.11 5.32
N GLY A 66 -7.84 9.40 5.03
CA GLY A 66 -7.12 10.40 5.80
C GLY A 66 -5.60 10.33 5.61
N VAL A 67 -5.11 9.82 4.48
CA VAL A 67 -3.68 9.77 4.20
C VAL A 67 -3.14 11.13 3.78
N ASP A 68 -1.93 11.45 4.19
CA ASP A 68 -1.25 12.70 3.83
C ASP A 68 -0.33 12.52 2.63
N LEU A 69 0.29 11.34 2.53
CA LEU A 69 1.19 10.94 1.45
C LEU A 69 0.86 9.50 1.04
N MET A 70 0.87 9.22 -0.27
CA MET A 70 0.66 7.86 -0.77
C MET A 70 1.56 7.60 -1.98
N SER A 71 2.38 6.55 -1.89
CA SER A 71 3.20 6.09 -3.01
C SER A 71 2.55 4.93 -3.76
N CYS A 72 2.72 4.92 -5.08
CA CYS A 72 2.28 3.84 -5.94
C CYS A 72 3.29 3.60 -7.06
N SER A 73 3.40 2.35 -7.51
CA SER A 73 4.26 1.95 -8.61
C SER A 73 3.46 1.34 -9.77
N GLY A 74 3.68 1.85 -10.99
CA GLY A 74 2.88 1.47 -12.17
C GLY A 74 3.07 0.02 -12.61
N HIS A 75 4.24 -0.58 -12.38
CA HIS A 75 4.52 -1.96 -12.82
C HIS A 75 3.65 -3.03 -12.13
N LYS A 76 2.99 -2.69 -11.02
CA LYS A 76 2.05 -3.59 -10.34
C LYS A 76 0.66 -3.56 -10.96
N ILE A 77 0.31 -2.46 -11.62
CA ILE A 77 -0.95 -2.33 -12.36
C ILE A 77 -0.79 -2.99 -13.74
N SER A 78 0.35 -2.71 -14.41
CA SER A 78 0.66 -3.29 -15.71
C SER A 78 2.17 -3.56 -15.83
N PRO A 79 2.58 -4.78 -16.19
CA PRO A 79 4.00 -5.15 -16.35
C PRO A 79 4.76 -4.29 -17.37
N VAL A 80 4.04 -3.66 -18.30
CA VAL A 80 4.62 -2.77 -19.33
C VAL A 80 5.04 -1.42 -18.74
N LEU A 81 4.47 -1.01 -17.60
CA LEU A 81 4.67 0.29 -16.98
C LEU A 81 5.87 0.30 -16.02
N ARG A 82 7.03 -0.12 -16.50
CA ARG A 82 8.27 -0.04 -15.71
C ARG A 82 8.81 1.38 -15.67
N GLY A 83 9.41 1.78 -14.56
CA GLY A 83 10.03 3.08 -14.39
C GLY A 83 9.06 4.25 -14.25
N ILE A 84 7.78 3.97 -13.98
CA ILE A 84 6.74 4.96 -13.68
C ILE A 84 6.06 4.65 -12.36
N GLY A 85 5.73 5.68 -11.60
CA GLY A 85 5.00 5.66 -10.36
C GLY A 85 4.62 7.07 -9.98
N PHE A 86 3.91 7.25 -8.89
CA PHE A 86 3.55 8.58 -8.40
C PHE A 86 3.55 8.62 -6.87
N LEU A 87 3.66 9.84 -6.38
CA LEU A 87 3.41 10.19 -4.99
C LEU A 87 2.21 11.13 -4.93
N TYR A 88 1.11 10.68 -4.32
CA TYR A 88 0.07 11.59 -3.88
C TYR A 88 0.56 12.36 -2.66
N LYS A 89 0.33 13.66 -2.68
CA LYS A 89 0.67 14.56 -1.58
C LYS A 89 -0.51 15.48 -1.30
N LYS A 90 -1.00 15.46 -0.06
CA LYS A 90 -2.02 16.41 0.39
C LYS A 90 -1.51 17.85 0.27
N ASN A 91 -2.34 18.77 -0.17
CA ASN A 91 -1.92 20.14 -0.50
C ASN A 91 -1.24 20.89 0.66
N CYS A 92 -1.68 20.64 1.89
CA CYS A 92 -1.09 21.28 3.09
C CYS A 92 0.29 20.72 3.48
N ILE A 93 0.68 19.55 2.96
CA ILE A 93 1.98 18.94 3.29
C ILE A 93 3.06 19.57 2.43
N LYS A 94 4.11 20.07 3.07
CA LYS A 94 5.30 20.61 2.42
C LYS A 94 6.39 19.56 2.39
N ILE A 95 6.92 19.27 1.22
CA ILE A 95 8.07 18.38 1.01
C ILE A 95 9.15 19.13 0.24
N GLN A 96 10.40 18.73 0.44
CA GLN A 96 11.53 19.26 -0.32
C GLN A 96 11.89 18.27 -1.44
N PRO A 97 12.27 18.75 -2.63
CA PRO A 97 12.73 17.86 -3.69
C PRO A 97 14.07 17.21 -3.32
N ILE A 98 14.23 15.95 -3.69
CA ILE A 98 15.53 15.26 -3.62
C ILE A 98 16.31 15.51 -4.92
N ILE A 99 15.61 15.57 -6.06
CA ILE A 99 16.17 15.87 -7.38
C ILE A 99 15.61 17.21 -7.79
N TYR A 100 16.45 18.26 -7.75
CA TYR A 100 16.06 19.63 -8.06
C TYR A 100 15.81 19.82 -9.56
N GLY A 101 14.80 20.59 -9.91
CA GLY A 101 14.41 20.95 -11.28
C GLY A 101 13.11 21.72 -11.31
N ALA A 102 12.63 22.05 -12.51
CA ALA A 102 11.40 22.83 -12.69
C ALA A 102 10.13 21.98 -12.79
N GLN A 103 10.28 20.69 -13.01
CA GLN A 103 9.16 19.76 -13.21
C GLN A 103 8.41 19.52 -11.90
N GLU A 104 7.15 19.06 -12.00
CA GLU A 104 6.28 18.78 -10.86
C GLU A 104 6.20 19.97 -9.88
N ASN A 105 6.07 21.18 -10.41
CA ASN A 105 6.07 22.42 -9.62
C ASN A 105 7.33 22.59 -8.75
N GLY A 106 8.49 22.20 -9.26
CA GLY A 106 9.77 22.28 -8.55
C GLY A 106 10.02 21.12 -7.56
N LEU A 107 9.16 20.12 -7.53
CA LEU A 107 9.30 18.97 -6.60
C LEU A 107 10.13 17.83 -7.18
N ARG A 108 10.42 17.86 -8.49
CA ARG A 108 11.19 16.80 -9.14
C ARG A 108 11.89 17.35 -10.38
N GLY A 109 13.17 17.05 -10.56
CA GLY A 109 13.92 17.40 -11.76
C GLY A 109 13.94 16.26 -12.79
N GLY A 110 14.19 16.64 -14.05
CA GLY A 110 14.25 15.75 -15.21
C GLY A 110 12.96 15.74 -16.03
N THR A 111 13.10 15.54 -17.35
CA THR A 111 11.97 15.50 -18.28
C THR A 111 11.00 14.39 -17.87
N GLU A 112 9.71 14.71 -17.87
CA GLU A 112 8.65 13.79 -17.52
C GLU A 112 8.58 12.63 -18.53
N ASN A 113 8.39 11.42 -18.02
CA ASN A 113 8.10 10.23 -18.82
C ASN A 113 6.63 10.28 -19.30
N THR A 114 6.34 11.13 -20.29
CA THR A 114 4.98 11.35 -20.77
C THR A 114 4.29 10.09 -21.27
N TYR A 115 5.01 9.18 -21.94
CA TYR A 115 4.46 7.90 -22.36
C TYR A 115 4.10 7.00 -21.18
N GLY A 116 4.95 6.96 -20.16
CA GLY A 116 4.67 6.23 -18.93
C GLY A 116 3.47 6.80 -18.17
N ILE A 117 3.35 8.15 -18.11
CA ILE A 117 2.22 8.83 -17.46
C ILE A 117 0.90 8.51 -18.16
N ILE A 118 0.86 8.65 -19.49
CA ILE A 118 -0.32 8.33 -20.30
C ILE A 118 -0.69 6.86 -20.16
N GLY A 119 0.31 5.98 -20.23
CA GLY A 119 0.12 4.54 -20.05
C GLY A 119 -0.43 4.18 -18.66
N LEU A 120 0.07 4.84 -17.61
CA LEU A 120 -0.40 4.64 -16.24
C LEU A 120 -1.85 5.10 -16.07
N ASN A 121 -2.19 6.29 -16.61
CA ASN A 121 -3.57 6.76 -16.61
C ASN A 121 -4.50 5.77 -17.30
N LYS A 122 -4.12 5.29 -18.49
CA LYS A 122 -4.92 4.31 -19.22
C LYS A 122 -5.06 2.98 -18.48
N ALA A 123 -4.01 2.52 -17.84
CA ALA A 123 -4.04 1.29 -17.04
C ALA A 123 -4.99 1.43 -15.84
N ILE A 124 -4.98 2.58 -15.15
CA ILE A 124 -5.90 2.86 -14.04
C ILE A 124 -7.36 2.90 -14.54
N GLU A 125 -7.63 3.60 -15.66
CA GLU A 125 -8.96 3.63 -16.26
C GLU A 125 -9.50 2.23 -16.63
N MET A 126 -8.61 1.33 -17.04
CA MET A 126 -8.95 -0.04 -17.41
C MET A 126 -9.08 -0.98 -16.20
N CYS A 127 -8.65 -0.56 -15.03
CA CYS A 127 -8.84 -1.32 -13.80
C CYS A 127 -10.34 -1.36 -13.48
N ASN A 128 -10.97 -2.48 -13.79
CA ASN A 128 -12.33 -2.73 -13.38
C ASN A 128 -12.30 -3.24 -11.93
N LEU A 129 -12.60 -2.36 -10.98
CA LEU A 129 -12.73 -2.67 -9.56
C LEU A 129 -14.03 -3.46 -9.32
N ASN A 130 -14.15 -4.60 -9.99
CA ASN A 130 -15.28 -5.48 -9.84
C ASN A 130 -15.13 -6.25 -8.52
N ASP A 131 -16.08 -6.08 -7.62
CA ASP A 131 -16.11 -6.78 -6.33
C ASP A 131 -16.01 -8.32 -6.48
N GLU A 132 -16.50 -8.88 -7.59
CA GLU A 132 -16.40 -10.32 -7.88
C GLU A 132 -14.95 -10.80 -8.00
N LYS A 133 -14.03 -9.99 -8.58
CA LYS A 133 -12.60 -10.35 -8.64
C LYS A 133 -11.95 -10.34 -7.26
N ILE A 134 -12.33 -9.40 -6.42
CA ILE A 134 -11.82 -9.30 -5.05
C ILE A 134 -12.32 -10.49 -4.24
N VAL A 135 -13.58 -10.84 -4.36
CA VAL A 135 -14.17 -12.02 -3.71
C VAL A 135 -13.48 -13.31 -4.19
N ASP A 136 -13.24 -13.46 -5.49
CA ASP A 136 -12.54 -14.61 -6.06
C ASP A 136 -11.10 -14.71 -5.52
N MET A 137 -10.37 -13.59 -5.46
CA MET A 137 -9.02 -13.58 -4.88
C MET A 137 -9.04 -13.95 -3.38
N CYS A 138 -10.00 -13.46 -2.62
CA CYS A 138 -10.16 -13.81 -1.21
C CYS A 138 -10.45 -15.31 -1.04
N ASN A 139 -11.36 -15.86 -1.84
CA ASN A 139 -11.71 -17.27 -1.80
C ASN A 139 -10.51 -18.18 -2.14
N LYS A 140 -9.72 -17.81 -3.17
CA LYS A 140 -8.50 -18.52 -3.54
C LYS A 140 -7.45 -18.48 -2.44
N ARG A 141 -7.24 -17.33 -1.81
CA ARG A 141 -6.32 -17.18 -0.67
C ARG A 141 -6.76 -18.07 0.49
N ASP A 142 -8.03 -18.00 0.88
CA ASP A 142 -8.56 -18.75 2.03
C ASP A 142 -8.48 -20.26 1.78
N TYR A 143 -8.81 -20.71 0.57
CA TYR A 143 -8.61 -22.10 0.16
C TYR A 143 -7.15 -22.55 0.29
N PHE A 144 -6.20 -21.71 -0.13
CA PHE A 144 -4.76 -22.01 -0.03
C PHE A 144 -4.30 -22.09 1.42
N ASP A 145 -4.74 -21.15 2.25
CA ASP A 145 -4.40 -21.11 3.67
C ASP A 145 -4.93 -22.34 4.41
N ASP A 146 -6.15 -22.75 4.14
CA ASP A 146 -6.76 -23.94 4.76
C ASP A 146 -6.01 -25.22 4.38
N ARG A 147 -5.66 -25.37 3.11
CA ARG A 147 -4.86 -26.51 2.64
C ARG A 147 -3.48 -26.54 3.27
N SER A 148 -2.83 -25.39 3.39
CA SER A 148 -1.50 -25.25 4.02
C SER A 148 -1.55 -25.61 5.50
N ARG A 149 -2.58 -25.18 6.22
CA ARG A 149 -2.81 -25.54 7.64
C ARG A 149 -3.08 -27.03 7.83
N GLN A 150 -3.87 -27.64 6.95
CA GLN A 150 -4.14 -29.09 6.97
C GLN A 150 -2.86 -29.90 6.73
N SER A 151 -2.04 -29.50 5.75
CA SER A 151 -0.75 -30.13 5.46
C SER A 151 0.22 -30.07 6.64
N ARG A 152 0.33 -28.90 7.31
CA ARG A 152 1.18 -28.72 8.50
C ARG A 152 0.70 -29.58 9.67
N ARG A 153 -0.63 -29.67 9.90
CA ARG A 153 -1.21 -30.52 10.93
C ARG A 153 -1.00 -32.02 10.65
N ALA A 154 -1.04 -32.43 9.39
CA ALA A 154 -0.71 -33.79 8.99
C ALA A 154 0.77 -34.10 9.25
N SER A 155 1.69 -33.19 8.87
CA SER A 155 3.15 -33.37 9.10
C SER A 155 3.50 -33.44 10.57
N SER A 156 2.87 -32.65 11.45
CA SER A 156 3.11 -32.69 12.89
C SER A 156 2.66 -34.01 13.53
N LYS A 157 1.54 -34.58 13.06
CA LYS A 157 1.08 -35.90 13.54
C LYS A 157 1.98 -37.07 13.11
N PHE A 158 2.70 -36.94 11.99
CA PHE A 158 3.69 -37.94 11.55
C PHE A 158 5.05 -37.80 12.23
N GLY A 159 5.35 -36.61 12.80
CA GLY A 159 6.59 -36.36 13.54
C GLY A 159 6.56 -36.95 14.97
N GLU A 160 5.39 -37.11 15.58
CA GLU A 160 5.25 -37.67 16.94
C GLU A 160 5.22 -39.20 16.99
N SER A 161 5.22 -39.90 15.85
CA SER A 161 5.20 -41.38 15.80
C SER A 161 6.54 -42.00 15.48
N ARG A 162 7.67 -41.28 15.70
CA ARG A 162 9.02 -41.82 15.61
C ARG A 162 9.80 -41.51 16.90
N ILE A 163 9.48 -42.25 17.94
CA ILE A 163 10.39 -42.61 19.03
C ILE A 163 10.09 -44.07 19.42
#